data_8226168ec4a5ceea535df6e5c35996d9
#
_entry.id   8226168ec4a5ceea535df6e5c35996d9
#
_cell.length_a   1.000
_cell.length_b   1.000
_cell.length_c   1.000
_cell.angle_alpha   90.00
_cell.angle_beta   90.00
_cell.angle_gamma   90.00
#
_symmetry.space_group_name_H-M   'P 1'
#
loop_
_entity.id
_entity.type
_entity.pdbx_description
1 polymer ?
#
loop_
_entity_poly.entity_id
_entity_poly.type
_entity_poly.pdbx_seq_one_letter_code
_entity_poly.pdbx_strand_id
1 'polypeptide(L)'
;MTQHEPREVEHTITVHAPGTEVYRLLAEVENWPRLFPPSVYVDYLERNGNEERIRIWATANGDVKSWASRRRLDPEALRIEFRQEVSAPPVAEMSGTWIIEPQGPDETLLRLLHRYRAVGDDPDGLAWIEQAVDSNSRAELGALKTNLELAAGAEERLLSFTDSIRVNGAAKDVYDFVNEAQLWAERLPHVARVRLTETTPGLQVLNMD
;
A
#
# COMPACT_ATOMS: atom_id res chain seq x y z
N MET A 1 34.26 9.02 -8.55
CA MET A 1 33.15 9.11 -7.58
C MET A 1 32.90 7.69 -7.13
N THR A 2 33.25 7.34 -5.91
CA THR A 2 32.95 6.03 -5.30
C THR A 2 31.44 5.98 -5.09
N GLN A 3 30.72 5.16 -5.85
CA GLN A 3 29.33 4.87 -5.54
C GLN A 3 29.30 4.09 -4.24
N HIS A 4 28.59 4.59 -3.23
CA HIS A 4 28.34 3.82 -2.02
C HIS A 4 27.43 2.62 -2.33
N GLU A 5 27.68 1.49 -1.66
CA GLU A 5 26.82 0.31 -1.79
C GLU A 5 25.40 0.65 -1.31
N PRO A 6 24.35 0.15 -2.00
CA PRO A 6 22.98 0.32 -1.55
C PRO A 6 22.77 -0.22 -0.15
N ARG A 7 21.93 0.44 0.62
CA ARG A 7 21.49 -0.03 1.94
C ARG A 7 20.53 -1.19 1.77
N GLU A 8 20.65 -2.21 2.63
CA GLU A 8 19.75 -3.35 2.67
C GLU A 8 19.12 -3.46 4.06
N VAL A 9 17.81 -3.68 4.12
CA VAL A 9 17.06 -3.92 5.35
C VAL A 9 16.04 -5.02 5.14
N GLU A 10 15.73 -5.73 6.22
CA GLU A 10 14.73 -6.79 6.24
C GLU A 10 13.76 -6.57 7.40
N HIS A 11 12.47 -6.73 7.10
CA HIS A 11 11.40 -6.76 8.10
C HIS A 11 10.68 -8.10 8.00
N THR A 12 10.34 -8.68 9.14
CA THR A 12 9.70 -9.99 9.20
C THR A 12 8.51 -10.00 10.13
N ILE A 13 7.53 -10.85 9.83
CA ILE A 13 6.40 -11.14 10.71
C ILE A 13 5.90 -12.55 10.46
N THR A 14 5.46 -13.22 11.54
CA THR A 14 4.72 -14.49 11.43
C THR A 14 3.22 -14.19 11.46
N VAL A 15 2.49 -14.79 10.53
CA VAL A 15 1.03 -14.66 10.40
C VAL A 15 0.37 -16.04 10.47
N HIS A 16 -0.82 -16.11 11.06
CA HIS A 16 -1.62 -17.34 11.11
C HIS A 16 -2.55 -17.42 9.89
N ALA A 17 -1.96 -17.78 8.76
CA ALA A 17 -2.66 -17.99 7.50
C ALA A 17 -1.81 -18.85 6.55
N PRO A 18 -2.45 -19.57 5.58
CA PRO A 18 -1.74 -20.29 4.52
C PRO A 18 -0.90 -19.32 3.66
N GLY A 19 0.31 -19.74 3.25
CA GLY A 19 1.19 -18.92 2.42
C GLY A 19 0.59 -18.50 1.09
N THR A 20 -0.27 -19.32 0.51
CA THR A 20 -1.00 -18.98 -0.73
C THR A 20 -1.97 -17.82 -0.55
N GLU A 21 -2.61 -17.70 0.59
CA GLU A 21 -3.51 -16.60 0.91
C GLU A 21 -2.72 -15.29 1.14
N VAL A 22 -1.60 -15.37 1.87
CA VAL A 22 -0.66 -14.25 2.02
C VAL A 22 -0.19 -13.76 0.66
N TYR A 23 0.23 -14.68 -0.21
CA TYR A 23 0.68 -14.36 -1.56
C TYR A 23 -0.41 -13.66 -2.37
N ARG A 24 -1.63 -14.17 -2.34
CA ARG A 24 -2.77 -13.60 -3.06
C ARG A 24 -3.01 -12.15 -2.67
N LEU A 25 -3.04 -11.82 -1.38
CA LEU A 25 -3.23 -10.45 -0.89
C LEU A 25 -2.11 -9.50 -1.36
N LEU A 26 -0.87 -9.98 -1.41
CA LEU A 26 0.28 -9.19 -1.89
C LEU A 26 0.29 -9.05 -3.42
N ALA A 27 -0.20 -10.05 -4.16
CA ALA A 27 -0.27 -10.01 -5.61
C ALA A 27 -1.36 -9.05 -6.11
N GLU A 28 -2.52 -9.00 -5.45
CA GLU A 28 -3.69 -8.20 -5.82
C GLU A 28 -3.56 -6.74 -5.38
N VAL A 29 -2.76 -5.93 -6.09
CA VAL A 29 -2.45 -4.54 -5.70
C VAL A 29 -3.66 -3.61 -5.66
N GLU A 30 -4.73 -3.93 -6.34
CA GLU A 30 -5.99 -3.17 -6.31
C GLU A 30 -6.60 -3.09 -4.91
N ASN A 31 -6.28 -4.08 -4.07
CA ASN A 31 -6.72 -4.14 -2.69
C ASN A 31 -5.79 -3.41 -1.71
N TRP A 32 -4.58 -3.01 -2.13
CA TRP A 32 -3.59 -2.39 -1.25
C TRP A 32 -4.09 -1.14 -0.52
N PRO A 33 -4.86 -0.22 -1.12
CA PRO A 33 -5.39 0.93 -0.39
C PRO A 33 -6.31 0.57 0.79
N ARG A 34 -6.89 -0.65 0.78
CA ARG A 34 -7.72 -1.16 1.87
C ARG A 34 -6.93 -1.98 2.88
N LEU A 35 -5.82 -2.58 2.43
CA LEU A 35 -5.00 -3.48 3.24
C LEU A 35 -3.86 -2.76 3.95
N PHE A 36 -3.22 -1.82 3.26
CA PHE A 36 -1.98 -1.19 3.72
C PHE A 36 -2.19 0.29 4.04
N PRO A 37 -2.03 0.69 5.32
CA PRO A 37 -2.24 2.08 5.73
C PRO A 37 -1.45 3.12 4.93
N PRO A 38 -0.20 2.85 4.48
CA PRO A 38 0.53 3.80 3.66
C PRO A 38 -0.01 3.95 2.24
N SER A 39 -0.71 2.95 1.68
CA SER A 39 -1.15 2.93 0.28
C SER A 39 -2.39 3.78 0.08
N VAL A 40 -2.27 4.83 -0.74
CA VAL A 40 -3.38 5.73 -1.08
C VAL A 40 -4.13 5.23 -2.31
N TYR A 41 -3.37 4.87 -3.36
CA TYR A 41 -3.93 4.38 -4.62
C TYR A 41 -2.87 3.58 -5.39
N VAL A 42 -3.30 2.58 -6.14
CA VAL A 42 -2.44 1.81 -7.04
C VAL A 42 -3.15 1.62 -8.38
N ASP A 43 -2.42 1.78 -9.47
CA ASP A 43 -2.91 1.61 -10.83
C ASP A 43 -1.98 0.71 -11.64
N TYR A 44 -2.56 -0.16 -12.48
CA TYR A 44 -1.80 -0.95 -13.43
C TYR A 44 -1.46 -0.12 -14.67
N LEU A 45 -0.16 -0.01 -14.97
CA LEU A 45 0.33 0.58 -16.21
C LEU A 45 0.46 -0.47 -17.32
N GLU A 46 0.93 -1.66 -16.96
CA GLU A 46 1.11 -2.80 -17.87
C GLU A 46 0.94 -4.09 -17.08
N ARG A 47 0.41 -5.11 -17.74
CA ARG A 47 0.24 -6.45 -17.18
C ARG A 47 0.51 -7.49 -18.24
N ASN A 48 1.50 -8.36 -18.02
CA ASN A 48 1.91 -9.38 -18.97
C ASN A 48 2.36 -10.65 -18.24
N GLY A 49 1.42 -11.59 -18.06
CA GLY A 49 1.68 -12.81 -17.31
C GLY A 49 2.08 -12.50 -15.86
N ASN A 50 3.28 -12.95 -15.50
CA ASN A 50 3.85 -12.77 -14.18
C ASN A 50 4.65 -11.46 -14.01
N GLU A 51 4.69 -10.62 -15.03
CA GLU A 51 5.30 -9.30 -14.95
C GLU A 51 4.24 -8.21 -14.98
N GLU A 52 4.38 -7.27 -14.08
CA GLU A 52 3.48 -6.14 -13.94
C GLU A 52 4.25 -4.85 -13.80
N ARG A 53 3.66 -3.80 -14.31
CA ARG A 53 4.12 -2.44 -14.10
C ARG A 53 2.99 -1.65 -13.48
N ILE A 54 3.24 -1.12 -12.29
CA ILE A 54 2.23 -0.42 -11.49
C ILE A 54 2.70 0.98 -11.15
N ARG A 55 1.75 1.87 -10.93
CA ARG A 55 1.99 3.18 -10.31
C ARG A 55 1.37 3.19 -8.93
N ILE A 56 2.15 3.58 -7.95
CA ILE A 56 1.76 3.62 -6.54
C ILE A 56 1.74 5.06 -6.07
N TRP A 57 0.73 5.42 -5.31
CA TRP A 57 0.66 6.62 -4.48
C TRP A 57 0.59 6.16 -3.03
N ALA A 58 1.56 6.56 -2.23
CA ALA A 58 1.61 6.18 -0.83
C ALA A 58 2.16 7.32 0.04
N THR A 59 1.83 7.29 1.32
CA THR A 59 2.39 8.20 2.31
C THR A 59 3.79 7.74 2.72
N ALA A 60 4.70 8.69 2.82
CA ALA A 60 6.05 8.47 3.32
C ALA A 60 6.45 9.68 4.18
N ASN A 61 6.70 9.47 5.46
CA ASN A 61 7.00 10.52 6.45
C ASN A 61 5.99 11.70 6.44
N GLY A 62 4.70 11.38 6.26
CA GLY A 62 3.61 12.37 6.24
C GLY A 62 3.32 13.00 4.87
N ASP A 63 4.18 12.81 3.87
CA ASP A 63 3.96 13.29 2.50
C ASP A 63 3.40 12.19 1.61
N VAL A 64 2.54 12.56 0.65
CA VAL A 64 2.15 11.65 -0.43
C VAL A 64 3.20 11.68 -1.53
N LYS A 65 3.74 10.51 -1.85
CA LYS A 65 4.70 10.30 -2.94
C LYS A 65 4.09 9.39 -4.00
N SER A 66 4.56 9.50 -5.24
CA SER A 66 4.16 8.61 -6.32
C SER A 66 5.38 8.12 -7.09
N TRP A 67 5.37 6.83 -7.44
CA TRP A 67 6.41 6.21 -8.25
C TRP A 67 5.85 5.10 -9.12
N ALA A 68 6.56 4.76 -10.20
CA ALA A 68 6.29 3.58 -10.99
C ALA A 68 7.20 2.43 -10.57
N SER A 69 6.65 1.25 -10.47
CA SER A 69 7.38 0.04 -10.07
C SER A 69 7.08 -1.11 -11.02
N ARG A 70 8.11 -1.86 -11.36
CA ARG A 70 7.97 -3.16 -12.03
C ARG A 70 7.95 -4.25 -10.96
N ARG A 71 7.04 -5.19 -11.13
CA ARG A 71 6.91 -6.38 -10.26
C ARG A 71 7.07 -7.64 -11.09
N ARG A 72 7.68 -8.65 -10.49
CA ARG A 72 7.74 -10.02 -10.98
C ARG A 72 7.11 -10.93 -9.94
N LEU A 73 6.07 -11.61 -10.35
CA LEU A 73 5.28 -12.52 -9.53
C LEU A 73 5.77 -13.96 -9.76
N ASP A 74 6.03 -14.68 -8.69
CA ASP A 74 6.36 -16.11 -8.75
C ASP A 74 5.44 -16.85 -7.77
N PRO A 75 4.28 -17.33 -8.26
CA PRO A 75 3.30 -18.02 -7.41
C PRO A 75 3.77 -19.39 -6.95
N GLU A 76 4.69 -20.05 -7.67
CA GLU A 76 5.22 -21.35 -7.29
C GLU A 76 6.23 -21.22 -6.13
N ALA A 77 7.09 -20.21 -6.21
CA ALA A 77 8.06 -19.91 -5.17
C ALA A 77 7.47 -19.03 -4.04
N LEU A 78 6.22 -18.60 -4.14
CA LEU A 78 5.56 -17.66 -3.22
C LEU A 78 6.42 -16.42 -2.99
N ARG A 79 6.88 -15.81 -4.10
CA ARG A 79 7.82 -14.70 -4.10
C ARG A 79 7.36 -13.58 -5.03
N ILE A 80 7.53 -12.33 -4.60
CA ILE A 80 7.23 -11.15 -5.43
C ILE A 80 8.44 -10.22 -5.35
N GLU A 81 9.11 -10.02 -6.49
CA GLU A 81 10.19 -9.05 -6.62
C GLU A 81 9.62 -7.73 -7.13
N PHE A 82 10.16 -6.61 -6.65
CA PHE A 82 9.78 -5.29 -7.12
C PHE A 82 10.99 -4.37 -7.27
N ARG A 83 10.90 -3.44 -8.23
CA ARG A 83 11.88 -2.39 -8.44
C ARG A 83 11.20 -1.12 -8.93
N GLN A 84 11.50 0.00 -8.31
CA GLN A 84 11.08 1.30 -8.83
C GLN A 84 11.80 1.61 -10.14
N GLU A 85 11.05 2.00 -11.17
CA GLU A 85 11.58 2.45 -12.46
C GLU A 85 11.66 3.96 -12.53
N VAL A 86 10.68 4.63 -11.93
CA VAL A 86 10.64 6.10 -11.80
C VAL A 86 10.45 6.38 -10.32
N SER A 87 11.54 6.72 -9.65
CA SER A 87 11.55 7.06 -8.22
C SER A 87 11.23 8.53 -8.00
N ALA A 88 10.70 8.85 -6.81
CA ALA A 88 10.55 10.22 -6.34
C ALA A 88 11.70 10.57 -5.39
N PRO A 89 12.30 11.78 -5.50
CA PRO A 89 13.31 12.21 -4.55
C PRO A 89 12.80 12.13 -3.09
N PRO A 90 13.65 11.76 -2.13
CA PRO A 90 15.13 11.60 -2.23
C PRO A 90 15.60 10.22 -2.74
N VAL A 91 14.71 9.32 -3.16
CA VAL A 91 15.05 7.97 -3.62
C VAL A 91 15.71 8.04 -4.99
N ALA A 92 16.95 7.54 -5.12
CA ALA A 92 17.61 7.32 -6.40
C ALA A 92 17.33 5.91 -6.94
N GLU A 93 17.32 4.90 -6.07
CA GLU A 93 17.08 3.51 -6.40
C GLU A 93 16.33 2.86 -5.24
N MET A 94 15.33 2.03 -5.56
CA MET A 94 14.59 1.22 -4.60
C MET A 94 14.18 -0.08 -5.26
N SER A 95 14.50 -1.18 -4.61
CA SER A 95 14.04 -2.51 -4.96
C SER A 95 13.79 -3.34 -3.71
N GLY A 96 13.11 -4.45 -3.86
CA GLY A 96 12.89 -5.36 -2.75
C GLY A 96 12.23 -6.65 -3.17
N THR A 97 11.93 -7.44 -2.16
CA THR A 97 11.33 -8.76 -2.36
C THR A 97 10.44 -9.11 -1.19
N TRP A 98 9.24 -9.55 -1.50
CA TRP A 98 8.39 -10.29 -0.59
C TRP A 98 8.73 -11.78 -0.71
N ILE A 99 9.07 -12.40 0.40
CA ILE A 99 9.33 -13.83 0.51
C ILE A 99 8.34 -14.41 1.51
N ILE A 100 7.58 -15.38 1.06
CA ILE A 100 6.50 -15.99 1.84
C ILE A 100 6.92 -17.44 2.11
N GLU A 101 7.21 -17.75 3.36
CA GLU A 101 7.75 -19.04 3.80
C GLU A 101 6.72 -19.77 4.68
N PRO A 102 5.90 -20.70 4.12
CA PRO A 102 5.01 -21.52 4.93
C PRO A 102 5.78 -22.29 5.99
N GLN A 103 5.37 -22.17 7.26
CA GLN A 103 5.91 -22.92 8.40
C GLN A 103 5.02 -24.11 8.78
N GLY A 104 3.78 -24.11 8.25
CA GLY A 104 2.76 -25.13 8.45
C GLY A 104 1.56 -24.83 7.55
N PRO A 105 0.46 -25.58 7.69
CA PRO A 105 -0.72 -25.37 6.86
C PRO A 105 -1.36 -24.00 7.07
N ASP A 106 -1.33 -23.47 8.29
CA ASP A 106 -1.98 -22.23 8.70
C ASP A 106 -1.01 -21.26 9.37
N GLU A 107 0.30 -21.41 9.15
CA GLU A 107 1.30 -20.50 9.67
C GLU A 107 2.35 -20.17 8.60
N THR A 108 2.65 -18.90 8.44
CA THR A 108 3.58 -18.39 7.42
C THR A 108 4.49 -17.32 8.00
N LEU A 109 5.79 -17.47 7.77
CA LEU A 109 6.78 -16.42 7.97
C LEU A 109 6.83 -15.55 6.71
N LEU A 110 6.56 -14.27 6.86
CA LEU A 110 6.66 -13.28 5.80
C LEU A 110 7.90 -12.43 6.01
N ARG A 111 8.69 -12.29 4.95
CA ARG A 111 9.90 -11.48 4.93
C ARG A 111 9.79 -10.43 3.84
N LEU A 112 10.04 -9.17 4.19
CA LEU A 112 10.07 -8.03 3.29
C LEU A 112 11.47 -7.44 3.27
N LEU A 113 12.17 -7.62 2.16
CA LEU A 113 13.51 -7.10 1.93
C LEU A 113 13.42 -5.81 1.11
N HIS A 114 14.19 -4.80 1.52
CA HIS A 114 14.40 -3.59 0.73
C HIS A 114 15.87 -3.33 0.49
N ARG A 115 16.16 -2.82 -0.70
CA ARG A 115 17.46 -2.32 -1.10
C ARG A 115 17.29 -0.95 -1.73
N TYR A 116 17.99 0.07 -1.21
CA TYR A 116 17.77 1.45 -1.63
C TYR A 116 19.03 2.30 -1.55
N ARG A 117 18.97 3.44 -2.26
CA ARG A 117 19.99 4.47 -2.27
C ARG A 117 19.35 5.87 -2.42
N ALA A 118 19.96 6.87 -1.77
CA ALA A 118 19.55 8.25 -1.91
C ALA A 118 20.16 8.91 -3.14
N VAL A 119 19.49 9.94 -3.66
CA VAL A 119 20.01 10.78 -4.73
C VAL A 119 21.31 11.47 -4.27
N GLY A 120 22.38 11.30 -5.05
CA GLY A 120 23.67 11.90 -4.76
C GLY A 120 24.38 11.30 -3.52
N ASP A 121 23.91 10.14 -3.03
CA ASP A 121 24.36 9.52 -1.78
C ASP A 121 24.25 10.47 -0.57
N ASP A 122 23.25 11.37 -0.60
CA ASP A 122 23.00 12.36 0.43
C ASP A 122 22.60 11.69 1.77
N PRO A 123 23.30 11.97 2.88
CA PRO A 123 23.01 11.34 4.17
C PRO A 123 21.64 11.68 4.75
N ASP A 124 21.16 12.90 4.57
CA ASP A 124 19.84 13.33 5.06
C ASP A 124 18.73 12.66 4.25
N GLY A 125 18.92 12.55 2.93
CA GLY A 125 18.05 11.78 2.05
C GLY A 125 18.02 10.30 2.41
N LEU A 126 19.16 9.71 2.75
CA LEU A 126 19.25 8.32 3.19
C LEU A 126 18.50 8.10 4.51
N ALA A 127 18.70 8.97 5.50
CA ALA A 127 17.99 8.90 6.78
C ALA A 127 16.47 9.04 6.60
N TRP A 128 16.02 9.92 5.70
CA TRP A 128 14.61 10.06 5.35
C TRP A 128 14.04 8.76 4.77
N ILE A 129 14.79 8.10 3.84
CA ILE A 129 14.36 6.83 3.23
C ILE A 129 14.30 5.73 4.28
N GLU A 130 15.32 5.62 5.15
CA GLU A 130 15.35 4.62 6.24
C GLU A 130 14.12 4.73 7.14
N GLN A 131 13.78 5.95 7.57
CA GLN A 131 12.60 6.19 8.39
C GLN A 131 11.31 5.80 7.66
N ALA A 132 11.16 6.18 6.39
CA ALA A 132 9.97 5.87 5.59
C ALA A 132 9.83 4.36 5.37
N VAL A 133 10.92 3.67 5.02
CA VAL A 133 10.93 2.21 4.81
C VAL A 133 10.60 1.47 6.11
N ASP A 134 11.22 1.82 7.24
CA ASP A 134 10.94 1.15 8.52
C ASP A 134 9.48 1.36 8.96
N SER A 135 9.00 2.60 8.91
CA SER A 135 7.62 2.92 9.32
C SER A 135 6.59 2.23 8.43
N ASN A 136 6.74 2.31 7.11
CA ASN A 136 5.80 1.74 6.17
C ASN A 136 5.82 0.21 6.20
N SER A 137 7.01 -0.41 6.24
CA SER A 137 7.13 -1.88 6.32
C SER A 137 6.46 -2.44 7.57
N ARG A 138 6.64 -1.80 8.73
CA ARG A 138 5.97 -2.23 9.97
C ARG A 138 4.45 -2.07 9.88
N ALA A 139 3.98 -0.97 9.31
CA ALA A 139 2.55 -0.71 9.14
C ALA A 139 1.91 -1.72 8.17
N GLU A 140 2.57 -2.00 7.05
CA GLU A 140 2.09 -2.96 6.04
C GLU A 140 2.06 -4.39 6.60
N LEU A 141 3.14 -4.84 7.23
CA LEU A 141 3.23 -6.18 7.83
C LEU A 141 2.21 -6.35 8.97
N GLY A 142 2.07 -5.36 9.84
CA GLY A 142 1.10 -5.37 10.93
C GLY A 142 -0.35 -5.40 10.44
N ALA A 143 -0.67 -4.61 9.42
CA ALA A 143 -1.98 -4.59 8.81
C ALA A 143 -2.31 -5.91 8.10
N LEU A 144 -1.34 -6.48 7.37
CA LEU A 144 -1.50 -7.77 6.72
C LEU A 144 -1.80 -8.88 7.75
N LYS A 145 -1.02 -8.92 8.84
CA LYS A 145 -1.27 -9.87 9.95
C LYS A 145 -2.68 -9.72 10.50
N THR A 146 -3.07 -8.49 10.83
CA THR A 146 -4.40 -8.21 11.39
C THR A 146 -5.52 -8.66 10.45
N ASN A 147 -5.42 -8.33 9.17
CA ASN A 147 -6.44 -8.69 8.18
C ASN A 147 -6.56 -10.20 7.98
N LEU A 148 -5.43 -10.92 7.92
CA LEU A 148 -5.41 -12.37 7.77
C LEU A 148 -5.98 -13.09 9.00
N GLU A 149 -5.59 -12.68 10.20
CA GLU A 149 -6.03 -13.30 11.44
C GLU A 149 -7.50 -13.01 11.78
N LEU A 150 -7.99 -11.81 11.42
CA LEU A 150 -9.42 -11.50 11.49
C LEU A 150 -10.24 -12.35 10.51
N ALA A 151 -9.74 -12.54 9.28
CA ALA A 151 -10.41 -13.38 8.29
C ALA A 151 -10.48 -14.86 8.71
N ALA A 152 -9.44 -15.36 9.36
CA ALA A 152 -9.40 -16.75 9.88
C ALA A 152 -10.35 -16.96 11.06
N GLY A 153 -10.66 -15.93 11.84
CA GLY A 153 -11.57 -15.99 12.99
C GLY A 153 -13.04 -15.67 12.68
N ALA A 154 -13.33 -15.17 11.49
CA ALA A 154 -14.68 -14.76 11.09
C ALA A 154 -15.33 -15.83 10.20
N GLU A 155 -16.42 -16.45 10.69
CA GLU A 155 -17.36 -17.19 9.84
C GLU A 155 -18.07 -16.27 8.82
N GLU A 156 -17.99 -14.97 8.99
CA GLU A 156 -18.54 -13.97 8.09
C GLU A 156 -17.48 -13.58 7.02
N ARG A 157 -17.80 -13.91 5.78
CA ARG A 157 -16.99 -13.51 4.61
C ARG A 157 -17.07 -12.00 4.43
N LEU A 158 -15.93 -11.33 4.43
CA LEU A 158 -15.84 -9.94 4.05
C LEU A 158 -16.29 -9.80 2.59
N LEU A 159 -17.44 -9.18 2.36
CA LEU A 159 -17.90 -8.85 1.03
C LEU A 159 -17.23 -7.55 0.58
N SER A 160 -16.46 -7.62 -0.50
CA SER A 160 -15.91 -6.46 -1.19
C SER A 160 -16.53 -6.38 -2.59
N PHE A 161 -17.02 -5.21 -2.96
CA PHE A 161 -17.54 -4.95 -4.29
C PHE A 161 -17.08 -3.57 -4.78
N THR A 162 -17.06 -3.38 -6.07
CA THR A 162 -16.72 -2.12 -6.71
C THR A 162 -17.84 -1.73 -7.67
N ASP A 163 -18.41 -0.57 -7.44
CA ASP A 163 -19.35 0.05 -8.34
C ASP A 163 -18.69 1.24 -9.05
N SER A 164 -18.97 1.40 -10.33
CA SER A 164 -18.42 2.49 -11.14
C SER A 164 -19.54 3.21 -11.88
N ILE A 165 -19.48 4.52 -11.85
CA ILE A 165 -20.37 5.39 -12.62
C ILE A 165 -19.56 6.43 -13.39
N ARG A 166 -19.91 6.66 -14.64
CA ARG A 166 -19.34 7.76 -15.42
C ARG A 166 -20.11 9.05 -15.13
N VAL A 167 -19.39 10.05 -14.64
CA VAL A 167 -19.95 11.39 -14.38
C VAL A 167 -19.50 12.34 -15.48
N ASN A 168 -20.45 13.07 -16.09
CA ASN A 168 -20.16 14.12 -17.05
C ASN A 168 -19.85 15.43 -16.30
N GLY A 169 -18.60 15.60 -15.90
CA GLY A 169 -18.12 16.76 -15.14
C GLY A 169 -16.60 16.75 -15.01
N ALA A 170 -16.02 17.83 -14.52
CA ALA A 170 -14.61 17.89 -14.24
C ALA A 170 -14.27 17.00 -13.03
N ALA A 171 -13.14 16.32 -13.06
CA ALA A 171 -12.69 15.48 -11.94
C ALA A 171 -12.58 16.27 -10.63
N LYS A 172 -12.24 17.56 -10.72
CA LYS A 172 -12.18 18.47 -9.57
C LYS A 172 -13.54 18.64 -8.91
N ASP A 173 -14.62 18.79 -9.69
CA ASP A 173 -15.97 18.98 -9.14
C ASP A 173 -16.47 17.73 -8.41
N VAL A 174 -16.11 16.54 -8.94
CA VAL A 174 -16.40 15.25 -8.28
C VAL A 174 -15.59 15.12 -6.98
N TYR A 175 -14.32 15.49 -7.00
CA TYR A 175 -13.47 15.49 -5.82
C TYR A 175 -14.02 16.44 -4.74
N ASP A 176 -14.33 17.68 -5.10
CA ASP A 176 -14.86 18.68 -4.16
C ASP A 176 -16.19 18.20 -3.55
N PHE A 177 -17.07 17.60 -4.37
CA PHE A 177 -18.34 17.02 -3.89
C PHE A 177 -18.13 15.95 -2.82
N VAL A 178 -17.15 15.06 -3.03
CA VAL A 178 -16.83 13.98 -2.08
C VAL A 178 -16.07 14.50 -0.88
N ASN A 179 -15.14 15.42 -1.09
CA ASN A 179 -14.27 15.95 -0.03
C ASN A 179 -15.04 16.82 0.98
N GLU A 180 -16.10 17.52 0.53
CA GLU A 180 -16.95 18.34 1.39
C GLU A 180 -17.99 17.49 2.16
N ALA A 181 -17.49 16.53 2.95
CA ALA A 181 -18.33 15.56 3.64
C ALA A 181 -19.35 16.18 4.61
N GLN A 182 -19.09 17.38 5.15
CA GLN A 182 -20.03 18.11 5.98
C GLN A 182 -21.37 18.43 5.26
N LEU A 183 -21.36 18.42 3.92
CA LEU A 183 -22.55 18.67 3.09
C LEU A 183 -23.25 17.38 2.64
N TRP A 184 -22.78 16.21 3.02
CA TRP A 184 -23.35 14.94 2.55
C TRP A 184 -24.78 14.72 3.03
N ALA A 185 -25.15 15.19 4.22
CA ALA A 185 -26.52 15.12 4.69
C ALA A 185 -27.52 15.89 3.80
N GLU A 186 -27.07 16.91 3.08
CA GLU A 186 -27.87 17.68 2.12
C GLU A 186 -27.82 17.08 0.70
N ARG A 187 -26.72 16.42 0.36
CA ARG A 187 -26.41 15.93 -0.98
C ARG A 187 -26.78 14.46 -1.22
N LEU A 188 -26.73 13.65 -0.15
CA LEU A 188 -26.89 12.20 -0.23
C LEU A 188 -28.15 11.77 0.55
N PRO A 189 -29.17 11.21 -0.13
CA PRO A 189 -30.48 10.94 0.48
C PRO A 189 -30.46 9.87 1.58
N HIS A 190 -29.39 9.09 1.67
CA HIS A 190 -29.21 8.05 2.67
C HIS A 190 -28.34 8.48 3.86
N VAL A 191 -27.90 9.73 3.88
CA VAL A 191 -27.10 10.29 4.98
C VAL A 191 -27.97 11.26 5.76
N ALA A 192 -28.30 10.91 7.00
CA ALA A 192 -29.14 11.76 7.83
C ALA A 192 -28.33 12.85 8.55
N ARG A 193 -27.11 12.54 8.94
CA ARG A 193 -26.23 13.47 9.65
C ARG A 193 -24.76 13.10 9.42
N VAL A 194 -23.91 14.14 9.32
CA VAL A 194 -22.45 14.00 9.31
C VAL A 194 -21.85 14.88 10.40
N ARG A 195 -20.90 14.31 11.12
CA ARG A 195 -19.98 15.05 11.97
C ARG A 195 -18.57 14.85 11.44
N LEU A 196 -18.00 15.91 10.90
CA LEU A 196 -16.64 15.96 10.39
C LEU A 196 -15.70 16.54 11.44
N THR A 197 -14.55 15.90 11.64
CA THR A 197 -13.43 16.46 12.39
C THR A 197 -12.17 16.33 11.54
N GLU A 198 -11.49 17.45 11.31
CA GLU A 198 -10.22 17.52 10.60
C GLU A 198 -9.22 18.27 11.50
N THR A 199 -8.36 17.49 12.18
CA THR A 199 -7.32 18.05 13.08
C THR A 199 -5.99 18.24 12.38
N THR A 200 -5.80 17.54 11.29
CA THR A 200 -4.64 17.63 10.38
C THR A 200 -5.15 17.81 8.97
N PRO A 201 -4.65 18.79 8.20
CA PRO A 201 -5.09 19.01 6.83
C PRO A 201 -5.00 17.73 5.99
N GLY A 202 -6.11 17.36 5.34
CA GLY A 202 -6.21 16.16 4.51
C GLY A 202 -6.52 14.86 5.26
N LEU A 203 -6.63 14.89 6.61
CA LEU A 203 -7.07 13.75 7.42
C LEU A 203 -8.43 14.05 8.06
N GLN A 204 -9.45 13.45 7.53
CA GLN A 204 -10.83 13.63 7.98
C GLN A 204 -11.32 12.42 8.78
N VAL A 205 -11.94 12.69 9.93
CA VAL A 205 -12.67 11.69 10.72
C VAL A 205 -14.15 12.00 10.59
N LEU A 206 -14.91 11.03 10.08
CA LEU A 206 -16.33 11.14 9.81
C LEU A 206 -17.13 10.23 10.73
N ASN A 207 -18.17 10.79 11.37
CA ASN A 207 -19.23 10.04 12.00
C ASN A 207 -20.52 10.33 11.25
N MET A 208 -21.19 9.29 10.74
CA MET A 208 -22.38 9.40 9.92
C MET A 208 -23.50 8.56 10.53
N ASP A 209 -24.74 9.08 10.42
CA ASP A 209 -25.98 8.35 10.72
C ASP A 209 -26.88 8.30 9.46
#